data_f5cc62122cd5f95f7639a8931680ff86
#
_entry.id   f5cc62122cd5f95f7639a8931680ff86
#
_cell.length_a   1.000
_cell.length_b   1.000
_cell.length_c   1.000
_cell.angle_alpha   90.00
_cell.angle_beta   90.00
_cell.angle_gamma   90.00
#
_symmetry.space_group_name_H-M   'P 1'
#
loop_
_entity.id
_entity.type
_entity.pdbx_description
1 polymer ?
#
loop_
_entity_poly.entity_id
_entity_poly.type
_entity_poly.pdbx_seq_one_letter_code
_entity_poly.pdbx_strand_id
1 'polypeptide(L)'
;LQDIVHSLRTGAPMGGADGPQFASCWVCKSSDVPRMIEAIGVDSFYNNKWAAWGAEIVNPIGCADCHEPKNMDLHISRPSLTEAFSRQGRDITHATPQEMRSLVCAQCHSEYYFKGNIKYPTFPWDKGFTVEDLEKYYDEIGFTDYIHKLSRAPILKAQHPDYEIFKMGIHAQRGVSCADCHMPYNDEGGIKYS
;
A
#
# COMPACT_ATOMS: atom_id res chain seq x y z
N LEU A 1 -10.51 -21.67 -6.39
CA LEU A 1 -9.54 -21.30 -5.34
C LEU A 1 -8.12 -21.70 -5.72
N GLN A 2 -7.91 -22.94 -6.18
CA GLN A 2 -6.60 -23.42 -6.60
C GLN A 2 -6.05 -22.65 -7.81
N ASP A 3 -6.91 -22.31 -8.75
CA ASP A 3 -6.53 -21.52 -9.94
C ASP A 3 -6.23 -20.05 -9.59
N ILE A 4 -6.95 -19.48 -8.64
CA ILE A 4 -6.64 -18.13 -8.12
C ILE A 4 -5.30 -18.12 -7.38
N VAL A 5 -5.03 -19.12 -6.53
CA VAL A 5 -3.75 -19.24 -5.82
C VAL A 5 -2.60 -19.50 -6.79
N HIS A 6 -2.82 -20.29 -7.84
CA HIS A 6 -1.82 -20.53 -8.87
C HIS A 6 -1.56 -19.27 -9.68
N SER A 7 -2.59 -18.54 -10.04
CA SER A 7 -2.49 -17.25 -10.74
C SER A 7 -1.80 -16.18 -9.88
N LEU A 8 -2.12 -16.09 -8.59
CA LEU A 8 -1.43 -15.18 -7.64
C LEU A 8 0.05 -15.55 -7.50
N ARG A 9 0.38 -16.81 -7.45
CA ARG A 9 1.75 -17.29 -7.27
C ARG A 9 2.61 -17.11 -8.53
N THR A 10 2.05 -17.31 -9.71
CA THR A 10 2.79 -17.22 -10.98
C THR A 10 2.62 -15.90 -11.70
N GLY A 11 1.65 -15.07 -11.29
CA GLY A 11 1.28 -13.84 -11.99
C GLY A 11 0.71 -14.10 -13.38
N ALA A 12 0.41 -15.34 -13.73
CA ALA A 12 -0.20 -15.69 -14.99
C ALA A 12 -1.70 -15.36 -14.96
N PRO A 13 -2.26 -14.72 -15.99
CA PRO A 13 -3.70 -14.65 -16.15
C PRO A 13 -4.26 -16.06 -16.30
N MET A 14 -5.49 -16.27 -15.82
CA MET A 14 -6.18 -17.53 -16.05
C MET A 14 -6.20 -17.80 -17.57
N GLY A 15 -5.41 -18.81 -18.01
CA GLY A 15 -5.23 -19.08 -19.43
C GLY A 15 -3.78 -19.20 -19.89
N GLY A 16 -2.79 -19.05 -18.99
CA GLY A 16 -1.46 -19.65 -19.16
C GLY A 16 -0.41 -18.90 -19.96
N ALA A 17 -0.47 -17.59 -20.06
CA ALA A 17 0.66 -16.80 -20.55
C ALA A 17 1.46 -16.20 -19.38
N ASP A 18 2.72 -15.86 -19.60
CA ASP A 18 3.53 -15.10 -18.65
C ASP A 18 2.76 -13.85 -18.21
N GLY A 19 2.42 -13.79 -16.93
CA GLY A 19 1.57 -12.73 -16.38
C GLY A 19 2.18 -11.36 -16.62
N PRO A 20 1.41 -10.40 -17.12
CA PRO A 20 1.88 -9.03 -17.33
C PRO A 20 2.10 -8.27 -16.01
N GLN A 21 1.73 -8.86 -14.87
CA GLN A 21 1.75 -8.19 -13.58
C GLN A 21 3.16 -7.80 -13.14
N PHE A 22 3.27 -6.63 -12.54
CA PHE A 22 4.52 -6.09 -12.02
C PHE A 22 4.78 -6.58 -10.59
N ALA A 23 6.06 -6.60 -10.20
CA ALA A 23 6.48 -6.91 -8.83
C ALA A 23 5.83 -5.99 -7.79
N SER A 24 5.50 -4.76 -8.19
CA SER A 24 4.79 -3.78 -7.36
C SER A 24 3.49 -4.30 -6.72
N CYS A 25 2.82 -5.24 -7.39
CA CYS A 25 1.59 -5.82 -6.86
C CYS A 25 1.83 -6.66 -5.58
N TRP A 26 3.07 -7.08 -5.31
CA TRP A 26 3.43 -7.80 -4.09
C TRP A 26 3.39 -6.94 -2.83
N VAL A 27 3.57 -5.63 -2.95
CA VAL A 27 3.76 -4.70 -1.82
C VAL A 27 2.67 -4.83 -0.75
N CYS A 28 1.42 -5.03 -1.17
CA CYS A 28 0.27 -5.17 -0.28
C CYS A 28 -0.14 -6.64 -0.06
N LYS A 29 0.74 -7.60 -0.30
CA LYS A 29 0.37 -9.04 -0.29
C LYS A 29 1.32 -9.94 0.48
N SER A 30 2.51 -9.43 0.87
CA SER A 30 3.51 -10.27 1.51
C SER A 30 4.39 -9.50 2.48
N SER A 31 4.67 -10.12 3.61
CA SER A 31 5.65 -9.66 4.60
C SER A 31 7.10 -9.91 4.17
N ASP A 32 7.35 -10.62 3.08
CA ASP A 32 8.69 -10.80 2.53
C ASP A 32 9.19 -9.56 1.77
N VAL A 33 8.30 -8.66 1.35
CA VAL A 33 8.64 -7.49 0.52
C VAL A 33 9.66 -6.56 1.19
N PRO A 34 9.54 -6.14 2.45
CA PRO A 34 10.55 -5.29 3.10
C PRO A 34 11.93 -5.93 3.12
N ARG A 35 12.00 -7.22 3.49
CA ARG A 35 13.23 -8.01 3.50
C ARG A 35 13.90 -8.05 2.12
N MET A 36 13.09 -8.26 1.09
CA MET A 36 13.60 -8.32 -0.29
C MET A 36 14.10 -6.95 -0.76
N ILE A 37 13.35 -5.89 -0.50
CA ILE A 37 13.77 -4.51 -0.84
C ILE A 37 15.10 -4.17 -0.12
N GLU A 38 15.25 -4.54 1.14
CA GLU A 38 16.50 -4.36 1.89
C GLU A 38 17.67 -5.13 1.26
N ALA A 39 17.43 -6.37 0.84
CA ALA A 39 18.48 -7.24 0.31
C ALA A 39 18.96 -6.86 -1.11
N ILE A 40 18.04 -6.43 -1.99
CA ILE A 40 18.35 -6.22 -3.42
C ILE A 40 18.16 -4.77 -3.89
N GLY A 41 17.63 -3.90 -3.05
CA GLY A 41 17.33 -2.50 -3.36
C GLY A 41 15.97 -2.30 -4.03
N VAL A 42 15.46 -1.08 -3.88
CA VAL A 42 14.14 -0.64 -4.38
C VAL A 42 14.04 -0.86 -5.90
N ASP A 43 15.00 -0.34 -6.66
CA ASP A 43 14.97 -0.39 -8.12
C ASP A 43 15.01 -1.83 -8.64
N SER A 44 15.86 -2.67 -8.06
CA SER A 44 15.98 -4.08 -8.44
C SER A 44 14.71 -4.86 -8.15
N PHE A 45 14.05 -4.57 -7.03
CA PHE A 45 12.78 -5.22 -6.70
C PHE A 45 11.68 -4.85 -7.69
N TYR A 46 11.43 -3.56 -7.90
CA TYR A 46 10.31 -3.09 -8.71
C TYR A 46 10.50 -3.26 -10.22
N ASN A 47 11.74 -3.25 -10.71
CA ASN A 47 12.03 -3.40 -12.15
C ASN A 47 11.85 -4.84 -12.65
N ASN A 48 11.03 -5.61 -11.98
CA ASN A 48 10.76 -7.01 -12.28
C ASN A 48 9.26 -7.29 -12.46
N LYS A 49 8.99 -8.50 -12.92
CA LYS A 49 7.62 -9.03 -13.00
C LYS A 49 7.27 -9.75 -11.71
N TRP A 50 5.99 -9.87 -11.42
CA TRP A 50 5.43 -10.64 -10.32
C TRP A 50 6.06 -12.04 -10.20
N ALA A 51 6.11 -12.78 -11.31
CA ALA A 51 6.61 -14.15 -11.35
C ALA A 51 8.09 -14.29 -10.97
N ALA A 52 8.90 -13.23 -11.13
CA ALA A 52 10.32 -13.24 -10.75
C ALA A 52 10.53 -13.52 -9.26
N TRP A 53 9.59 -13.09 -8.42
CA TRP A 53 9.68 -13.22 -6.97
C TRP A 53 8.85 -14.35 -6.38
N GLY A 54 8.15 -15.11 -7.21
CA GLY A 54 7.21 -16.14 -6.75
C GLY A 54 7.85 -17.25 -5.91
N ALA A 55 9.14 -17.52 -6.07
CA ALA A 55 9.88 -18.47 -5.26
C ALA A 55 10.34 -17.89 -3.92
N GLU A 56 10.60 -16.59 -3.87
CA GLU A 56 11.13 -15.88 -2.70
C GLU A 56 10.02 -15.34 -1.78
N ILE A 57 8.85 -15.10 -2.34
CA ILE A 57 7.68 -14.59 -1.61
C ILE A 57 6.80 -15.77 -1.22
N VAL A 58 6.91 -16.16 0.04
CA VAL A 58 6.22 -17.35 0.58
C VAL A 58 5.29 -17.01 1.75
N ASN A 59 5.48 -15.85 2.40
CA ASN A 59 4.68 -15.42 3.53
C ASN A 59 3.59 -14.43 3.09
N PRO A 60 2.34 -14.60 3.53
CA PRO A 60 1.30 -13.58 3.35
C PRO A 60 1.59 -12.35 4.22
N ILE A 61 0.73 -11.33 4.14
CA ILE A 61 0.72 -10.23 5.11
C ILE A 61 0.61 -10.81 6.52
N GLY A 62 1.43 -10.31 7.42
CA GLY A 62 1.54 -10.79 8.79
C GLY A 62 1.98 -9.72 9.78
N CYS A 63 2.30 -10.15 10.99
CA CYS A 63 2.64 -9.24 12.10
C CYS A 63 3.78 -8.26 11.76
N ALA A 64 4.81 -8.74 11.06
CA ALA A 64 5.98 -7.94 10.69
C ALA A 64 5.70 -6.82 9.66
N ASP A 65 4.52 -6.80 9.03
CA ASP A 65 4.14 -5.69 8.15
C ASP A 65 3.80 -4.43 8.95
N CYS A 66 3.41 -4.59 10.21
CA CYS A 66 2.98 -3.51 11.09
C CYS A 66 3.80 -3.40 12.37
N HIS A 67 4.44 -4.49 12.81
CA HIS A 67 5.16 -4.56 14.08
C HIS A 67 6.66 -4.82 13.89
N GLU A 68 7.47 -4.01 14.57
CA GLU A 68 8.91 -4.28 14.69
C GLU A 68 9.12 -5.58 15.48
N PRO A 69 9.82 -6.60 14.91
CA PRO A 69 9.94 -7.91 15.54
C PRO A 69 10.60 -7.93 16.92
N LYS A 70 11.41 -6.92 17.25
CA LYS A 70 12.17 -6.90 18.51
C LYS A 70 11.36 -6.44 19.71
N ASN A 71 10.45 -5.49 19.51
CA ASN A 71 9.74 -4.82 20.62
C ASN A 71 8.23 -4.71 20.40
N MET A 72 7.75 -5.17 19.22
CA MET A 72 6.33 -5.11 18.81
C MET A 72 5.78 -3.70 18.63
N ASP A 73 6.61 -2.67 18.61
CA ASP A 73 6.18 -1.32 18.29
C ASP A 73 5.63 -1.25 16.86
N LEU A 74 4.64 -0.40 16.64
CA LEU A 74 4.13 -0.16 15.29
C LEU A 74 5.18 0.57 14.45
N HIS A 75 5.42 0.08 13.26
CA HIS A 75 6.36 0.70 12.32
C HIS A 75 5.84 0.68 10.88
N ILE A 76 6.35 1.59 10.07
CA ILE A 76 6.09 1.65 8.64
C ILE A 76 7.16 0.83 7.92
N SER A 77 6.73 -0.24 7.27
CA SER A 77 7.62 -1.17 6.55
C SER A 77 7.66 -0.92 5.03
N ARG A 78 6.82 -0.02 4.52
CA ARG A 78 6.76 0.32 3.08
C ARG A 78 7.27 1.75 2.85
N PRO A 79 8.39 1.94 2.11
CA PRO A 79 9.01 3.26 1.94
C PRO A 79 8.09 4.26 1.22
N SER A 80 7.23 3.82 0.32
CA SER A 80 6.31 4.68 -0.42
C SER A 80 5.39 5.52 0.47
N LEU A 81 4.99 5.02 1.63
CA LEU A 81 4.18 5.80 2.58
C LEU A 81 5.01 6.92 3.22
N THR A 82 6.20 6.59 3.72
CA THR A 82 7.10 7.59 4.32
C THR A 82 7.47 8.67 3.31
N GLU A 83 7.75 8.29 2.07
CA GLU A 83 8.05 9.22 0.98
C GLU A 83 6.86 10.15 0.66
N ALA A 84 5.63 9.62 0.65
CA ALA A 84 4.45 10.43 0.39
C ALA A 84 4.26 11.54 1.44
N PHE A 85 4.42 11.20 2.71
CA PHE A 85 4.37 12.20 3.78
C PHE A 85 5.57 13.16 3.76
N SER A 86 6.75 12.67 3.41
CA SER A 86 7.93 13.52 3.24
C SER A 86 7.73 14.59 2.15
N ARG A 87 7.06 14.24 1.03
CA ARG A 87 6.70 15.23 0.00
C ARG A 87 5.71 16.29 0.50
N GLN A 88 4.92 15.99 1.52
CA GLN A 88 4.09 16.97 2.24
C GLN A 88 4.86 17.74 3.33
N GLY A 89 6.17 17.54 3.46
CA GLY A 89 6.99 18.15 4.50
C GLY A 89 6.78 17.55 5.89
N ARG A 90 6.26 16.33 5.97
CA ARG A 90 5.91 15.66 7.22
C ARG A 90 6.73 14.38 7.44
N ASP A 91 7.39 14.32 8.59
CA ASP A 91 8.05 13.10 9.07
C ASP A 91 7.07 12.28 9.93
N ILE A 92 6.75 11.07 9.50
CA ILE A 92 5.85 10.16 10.21
C ILE A 92 6.58 9.13 11.08
N THR A 93 7.91 9.15 11.12
CA THR A 93 8.68 8.25 12.00
C THR A 93 8.47 8.56 13.48
N HIS A 94 8.02 9.79 13.77
CA HIS A 94 7.68 10.28 15.11
C HIS A 94 6.17 10.46 15.31
N ALA A 95 5.34 9.78 14.51
CA ALA A 95 3.90 9.79 14.68
C ALA A 95 3.49 9.26 16.06
N THR A 96 2.41 9.78 16.61
CA THR A 96 1.90 9.30 17.89
C THR A 96 1.46 7.83 17.79
N PRO A 97 1.46 7.06 18.90
CA PRO A 97 0.96 5.68 18.88
C PRO A 97 -0.46 5.57 18.29
N GLN A 98 -1.35 6.50 18.62
CA GLN A 98 -2.71 6.53 18.09
C GLN A 98 -2.73 6.75 16.56
N GLU A 99 -1.87 7.60 16.06
CA GLU A 99 -1.76 7.84 14.62
C GLU A 99 -1.16 6.64 13.89
N MET A 100 -0.13 6.02 14.45
CA MET A 100 0.47 4.81 13.89
C MET A 100 -0.55 3.68 13.70
N ARG A 101 -1.57 3.59 14.55
CA ARG A 101 -2.69 2.64 14.43
C ARG A 101 -3.55 2.83 13.17
N SER A 102 -3.37 3.94 12.45
CA SER A 102 -3.95 4.15 11.11
C SER A 102 -2.88 4.10 10.02
N LEU A 103 -1.68 4.63 10.27
CA LEU A 103 -0.62 4.69 9.26
C LEU A 103 -0.14 3.32 8.80
N VAL A 104 -0.07 2.34 9.71
CA VAL A 104 0.29 0.95 9.32
C VAL A 104 -0.73 0.33 8.37
N CYS A 105 -1.99 0.74 8.39
CA CYS A 105 -3.00 0.32 7.41
C CYS A 105 -2.86 1.07 6.09
N ALA A 106 -2.55 2.37 6.17
CA ALA A 106 -2.39 3.25 5.03
C ALA A 106 -1.26 2.83 4.07
N GLN A 107 -0.30 2.01 4.52
CA GLN A 107 0.74 1.46 3.65
C GLN A 107 0.18 0.70 2.45
N CYS A 108 -1.03 0.12 2.60
CA CYS A 108 -1.66 -0.72 1.60
C CYS A 108 -3.10 -0.27 1.29
N HIS A 109 -3.80 0.33 2.24
CA HIS A 109 -5.20 0.78 2.12
C HIS A 109 -5.28 2.26 1.77
N SER A 110 -4.79 2.61 0.59
CA SER A 110 -4.71 3.99 0.09
C SER A 110 -4.80 4.03 -1.42
N GLU A 111 -5.14 5.17 -1.97
CA GLU A 111 -5.05 5.42 -3.41
C GLU A 111 -3.58 5.46 -3.83
N TYR A 112 -3.26 4.81 -4.93
CA TYR A 112 -1.92 4.79 -5.49
C TYR A 112 -1.92 4.65 -7.02
N TYR A 113 -0.81 5.00 -7.62
CA TYR A 113 -0.51 4.68 -9.02
C TYR A 113 0.91 4.13 -9.14
N PHE A 114 1.20 3.55 -10.30
CA PHE A 114 2.53 3.03 -10.59
C PHE A 114 3.37 4.04 -11.35
N LYS A 115 4.30 4.70 -10.64
CA LYS A 115 5.16 5.74 -11.18
C LYS A 115 6.32 5.17 -11.97
N GLY A 116 6.57 5.77 -13.14
CA GLY A 116 7.76 5.50 -13.95
C GLY A 116 7.83 4.10 -14.56
N ASN A 117 8.99 3.78 -15.09
CA ASN A 117 9.23 2.51 -15.80
C ASN A 117 9.28 1.31 -14.85
N ILE A 118 9.79 1.49 -13.65
CA ILE A 118 9.88 0.44 -12.62
C ILE A 118 8.55 0.16 -11.93
N LYS A 119 7.51 0.96 -12.22
CA LYS A 119 6.17 0.81 -11.65
C LYS A 119 6.15 0.93 -10.12
N TYR A 120 6.87 1.90 -9.59
CA TYR A 120 6.95 2.17 -8.17
C TYR A 120 5.59 2.64 -7.62
N PRO A 121 5.04 2.01 -6.58
CA PRO A 121 3.79 2.46 -5.96
C PRO A 121 3.98 3.85 -5.36
N THR A 122 3.17 4.78 -5.80
CA THR A 122 3.26 6.18 -5.37
C THR A 122 1.89 6.69 -4.98
N PHE A 123 1.79 7.33 -3.83
CA PHE A 123 0.54 7.94 -3.36
C PHE A 123 0.41 9.37 -3.91
N PRO A 124 -0.74 9.76 -4.48
CA PRO A 124 -0.96 11.06 -5.12
C PRO A 124 -1.33 12.16 -4.10
N TRP A 125 -0.59 12.28 -2.99
CA TRP A 125 -0.97 13.08 -1.83
C TRP A 125 -0.31 14.45 -1.72
N ASP A 126 0.45 14.87 -2.71
CA ASP A 126 1.23 16.13 -2.64
C ASP A 126 0.38 17.38 -2.44
N LYS A 127 -0.93 17.31 -2.77
CA LYS A 127 -1.88 18.41 -2.60
C LYS A 127 -2.82 18.23 -1.39
N GLY A 128 -2.99 17.02 -0.91
CA GLY A 128 -3.91 16.65 0.16
C GLY A 128 -4.54 15.28 -0.06
N PHE A 129 -5.66 15.04 0.62
CA PHE A 129 -6.34 13.75 0.65
C PHE A 129 -7.76 13.78 0.06
N THR A 130 -8.27 14.96 -0.34
CA THR A 130 -9.60 15.05 -0.95
C THR A 130 -9.59 14.54 -2.38
N VAL A 131 -10.74 14.18 -2.90
CA VAL A 131 -10.87 13.73 -4.31
C VAL A 131 -10.34 14.81 -5.26
N GLU A 132 -10.65 16.07 -4.97
CA GLU A 132 -10.20 17.23 -5.75
C GLU A 132 -8.67 17.41 -5.69
N ASP A 133 -8.03 17.14 -4.55
CA ASP A 133 -6.58 17.17 -4.40
C ASP A 133 -5.91 16.08 -5.24
N LEU A 134 -6.49 14.87 -5.22
CA LEU A 134 -5.99 13.73 -6.00
C LEU A 134 -6.16 13.97 -7.50
N GLU A 135 -7.33 14.44 -7.93
CA GLU A 135 -7.60 14.79 -9.33
C GLU A 135 -6.61 15.86 -9.83
N LYS A 136 -6.44 16.93 -9.05
CA LYS A 136 -5.47 17.99 -9.37
C LYS A 136 -4.03 17.46 -9.47
N TYR A 137 -3.64 16.53 -8.59
CA TYR A 137 -2.33 15.89 -8.66
C TYR A 137 -2.16 15.13 -9.97
N TYR A 138 -3.13 14.29 -10.34
CA TYR A 138 -3.09 13.48 -11.57
C TYR A 138 -3.10 14.35 -12.83
N ASP A 139 -3.88 15.42 -12.84
CA ASP A 139 -3.93 16.39 -13.94
C ASP A 139 -2.57 17.08 -14.13
N GLU A 140 -1.92 17.52 -13.06
CA GLU A 140 -0.62 18.20 -13.12
C GLU A 140 0.49 17.29 -13.67
N ILE A 141 0.46 15.99 -13.38
CA ILE A 141 1.45 15.03 -13.90
C ILE A 141 1.03 14.39 -15.22
N GLY A 142 -0.17 14.71 -15.73
CA GLY A 142 -0.72 14.15 -16.97
C GLY A 142 -0.92 12.63 -16.92
N PHE A 143 -1.25 12.08 -15.74
CA PHE A 143 -1.41 10.65 -15.55
C PHE A 143 -2.84 10.21 -15.83
N THR A 144 -2.99 9.08 -16.54
CA THR A 144 -4.24 8.32 -16.66
C THR A 144 -3.92 6.83 -16.68
N ASP A 145 -4.81 6.01 -16.15
CA ASP A 145 -4.64 4.57 -16.21
C ASP A 145 -4.80 4.02 -17.64
N TYR A 146 -5.80 4.53 -18.36
CA TYR A 146 -6.04 4.15 -19.76
C TYR A 146 -6.96 5.12 -20.49
N ILE A 147 -6.99 5.00 -21.81
CA ILE A 147 -7.93 5.73 -22.67
C ILE A 147 -9.10 4.80 -23.01
N HIS A 148 -10.30 5.20 -22.69
CA HIS A 148 -11.51 4.42 -22.97
C HIS A 148 -11.70 4.23 -24.49
N LYS A 149 -11.91 2.98 -24.91
CA LYS A 149 -11.89 2.62 -26.35
C LYS A 149 -12.93 3.34 -27.19
N LEU A 150 -14.13 3.52 -26.67
CA LEU A 150 -15.26 4.13 -27.41
C LEU A 150 -15.26 5.65 -27.27
N SER A 151 -15.34 6.15 -26.04
CA SER A 151 -15.46 7.58 -25.77
C SER A 151 -14.16 8.35 -25.97
N ARG A 152 -13.00 7.66 -25.98
CA ARG A 152 -11.64 8.23 -26.01
C ARG A 152 -11.33 9.10 -24.79
N ALA A 153 -12.16 9.06 -23.78
CA ALA A 153 -11.91 9.75 -22.52
C ALA A 153 -10.73 9.13 -21.77
N PRO A 154 -9.85 9.96 -21.17
CA PRO A 154 -8.87 9.50 -20.21
C PRO A 154 -9.59 9.01 -18.94
N ILE A 155 -9.17 7.89 -18.41
CA ILE A 155 -9.79 7.27 -17.23
C ILE A 155 -8.75 7.10 -16.13
N LEU A 156 -9.10 7.56 -14.95
CA LEU A 156 -8.46 7.21 -13.69
C LEU A 156 -9.26 6.11 -12.99
N LYS A 157 -8.59 5.14 -12.40
CA LYS A 157 -9.20 4.15 -11.51
C LYS A 157 -8.95 4.58 -10.08
N ALA A 158 -9.97 4.65 -9.27
CA ALA A 158 -9.79 4.61 -7.82
C ALA A 158 -9.38 3.18 -7.44
N GLN A 159 -8.24 3.03 -6.79
CA GLN A 159 -7.74 1.72 -6.38
C GLN A 159 -8.49 1.26 -5.10
N HIS A 160 -8.13 1.79 -3.95
CA HIS A 160 -8.84 1.58 -2.69
C HIS A 160 -8.47 2.72 -1.71
N PRO A 161 -9.08 3.91 -1.88
CA PRO A 161 -8.75 5.12 -1.13
C PRO A 161 -9.32 5.10 0.29
N ASP A 162 -9.10 4.00 1.03
CA ASP A 162 -9.69 3.80 2.36
C ASP A 162 -9.14 4.81 3.36
N TYR A 163 -7.82 5.08 3.32
CA TYR A 163 -7.20 6.04 4.21
C TYR A 163 -7.66 7.48 3.93
N GLU A 164 -7.78 7.86 2.67
CA GLU A 164 -8.26 9.17 2.23
C GLU A 164 -9.70 9.41 2.69
N ILE A 165 -10.58 8.43 2.44
CA ILE A 165 -11.98 8.49 2.89
C ILE A 165 -12.06 8.58 4.41
N PHE A 166 -11.27 7.77 5.12
CA PHE A 166 -11.18 7.82 6.57
C PHE A 166 -10.73 9.20 7.05
N LYS A 167 -9.70 9.81 6.44
CA LYS A 167 -9.18 11.14 6.82
C LYS A 167 -10.22 12.24 6.71
N MET A 168 -11.14 12.15 5.75
CA MET A 168 -12.25 13.10 5.59
C MET A 168 -13.40 12.85 6.59
N GLY A 169 -13.44 11.65 7.18
CA GLY A 169 -14.52 11.21 8.05
C GLY A 169 -14.46 11.74 9.48
N ILE A 170 -15.61 11.73 10.16
CA ILE A 170 -15.75 12.17 11.56
C ILE A 170 -14.88 11.38 12.54
N HIS A 171 -14.64 10.10 12.26
CA HIS A 171 -13.83 9.25 13.14
C HIS A 171 -12.39 9.75 13.22
N ALA A 172 -11.75 10.05 12.07
CA ALA A 172 -10.40 10.61 12.05
C ALA A 172 -10.34 11.98 12.75
N GLN A 173 -11.35 12.84 12.55
CA GLN A 173 -11.45 14.15 13.20
C GLN A 173 -11.60 14.05 14.72
N ARG A 174 -12.13 12.95 15.22
CA ARG A 174 -12.30 12.65 16.65
C ARG A 174 -11.18 11.80 17.24
N GLY A 175 -10.13 11.52 16.48
CA GLY A 175 -8.96 10.77 16.94
C GLY A 175 -9.17 9.25 17.02
N VAL A 176 -10.25 8.72 16.43
CA VAL A 176 -10.45 7.27 16.29
C VAL A 176 -9.54 6.77 15.16
N SER A 177 -8.83 5.67 15.39
CA SER A 177 -7.95 5.05 14.40
C SER A 177 -8.64 3.88 13.67
N CYS A 178 -8.05 3.44 12.56
CA CYS A 178 -8.49 2.23 11.86
C CYS A 178 -8.50 1.01 12.79
N ALA A 179 -7.43 0.85 13.57
CA ALA A 179 -7.28 -0.28 14.49
C ALA A 179 -8.26 -0.27 15.66
N ASP A 180 -8.84 0.87 16.02
CA ASP A 180 -9.86 0.91 17.09
C ASP A 180 -11.11 0.10 16.75
N CYS A 181 -11.41 -0.04 15.46
CA CYS A 181 -12.53 -0.85 14.98
C CYS A 181 -12.09 -2.19 14.37
N HIS A 182 -11.00 -2.20 13.59
CA HIS A 182 -10.57 -3.39 12.84
C HIS A 182 -9.62 -4.30 13.63
N MET A 183 -8.91 -3.75 14.62
CA MET A 183 -8.05 -4.49 15.56
C MET A 183 -8.21 -3.92 16.97
N PRO A 184 -9.42 -4.04 17.57
CA PRO A 184 -9.66 -3.52 18.91
C PRO A 184 -8.82 -4.26 19.95
N TYR A 185 -8.45 -3.56 21.01
CA TYR A 185 -7.79 -4.21 22.14
C TYR A 185 -8.70 -5.23 22.80
N ASN A 186 -8.13 -6.40 23.03
CA ASN A 186 -8.65 -7.36 23.97
C ASN A 186 -7.96 -7.17 25.33
N ASP A 187 -8.65 -7.44 26.41
CA ASP A 187 -8.09 -7.43 27.77
C ASP A 187 -8.29 -8.82 28.38
N GLU A 188 -7.20 -9.47 28.72
CA GLU A 188 -7.22 -10.77 29.35
C GLU A 188 -6.32 -10.73 30.59
N GLY A 189 -6.95 -10.69 31.76
CA GLY A 189 -6.22 -10.61 33.02
C GLY A 189 -5.40 -9.33 33.22
N GLY A 190 -5.80 -8.20 32.64
CA GLY A 190 -5.10 -6.93 32.70
C GLY A 190 -4.01 -6.76 31.61
N ILE A 191 -3.85 -7.74 30.73
CA ILE A 191 -2.95 -7.67 29.57
C ILE A 191 -3.77 -7.27 28.34
N LYS A 192 -3.44 -6.10 27.76
CA LYS A 192 -4.07 -5.63 26.53
C LYS A 192 -3.29 -6.09 25.32
N TYR A 193 -3.98 -6.67 24.36
CA TYR A 193 -3.46 -7.06 23.06
C TYR A 193 -4.49 -6.82 21.94
N SER A 194 -4.07 -6.73 20.71
CA SER A 194 -4.92 -6.57 19.52
C SER A 194 -4.60 -7.61 18.45
#